data_2636cfdfeda228254bffe923207a6b7a
#
_entry.id   2636cfdfeda228254bffe923207a6b7a
#
_cell.length_a   1.000
_cell.length_b   1.000
_cell.length_c   1.000
_cell.angle_alpha   90.00
_cell.angle_beta   90.00
_cell.angle_gamma   90.00
#
_symmetry.space_group_name_H-M   'P 1'
#
loop_
_entity.id
_entity.type
_entity.pdbx_description
1 polymer ?
#
loop_
_entity_poly.entity_id
_entity_poly.type
_entity_poly.pdbx_seq_one_letter_code
_entity_poly.pdbx_strand_id
1 'polypeptide(L)'
;MISIEGLTVEFGGFTLLDHLSFVVNKKDRIALVGKNGAGKSTLLKILAGLQQPTSGVVSVPRDTTIGYLPQQMQLEDKRTVRQEAELAFAHIHETEAAVERLNRELAERSDYDSETYHTLIERMTTLSERLQLIGATSYQAELERTLLGLGFARDDFDRPTAEFSGGWRMRIELAKLLLRRPDVLLLDEPTNHLDIESIQWLEHFMATSSNVVVLVSHDRAFINNTTRRTLEIELGHIYDYKVKYDEYVQLRRERREQQQRAYENQQKMLADTEAFIERFRYKATKAVQVQSRIKQLARVERIEVDAEDTAMLHLRFPPAPRSGSYPVIAEHLTKRYGDHLVFSDATFTIHRGDKVAFVGKNGEGKSTFVKCIMGEIADYSGTLRLGHNVRIGYFAQNQAQLLDETKTIFETIDYVATGDIRTKIRDILGAFMFGGEASDKKVGVLSG
;
A
#
# COMPACT_ATOMS: atom_id res chain seq x y z
N MET A 1 -4.88 0.57 23.35
CA MET A 1 -3.74 -0.36 23.25
C MET A 1 -4.27 -1.64 22.65
N ILE A 2 -3.74 -2.07 21.50
CA ILE A 2 -4.12 -3.34 20.85
C ILE A 2 -3.01 -4.35 21.16
N SER A 3 -3.37 -5.54 21.65
CA SER A 3 -2.42 -6.65 21.89
C SER A 3 -2.63 -7.74 20.86
N ILE A 4 -1.54 -8.19 20.26
CA ILE A 4 -1.50 -9.31 19.34
C ILE A 4 -0.64 -10.40 19.99
N GLU A 5 -1.19 -11.61 20.14
CA GLU A 5 -0.56 -12.71 20.87
C GLU A 5 -0.63 -14.02 20.06
N GLY A 6 0.53 -14.54 19.67
CA GLY A 6 0.67 -15.82 18.98
C GLY A 6 -0.07 -15.91 17.64
N LEU A 7 -0.22 -14.79 16.92
CA LEU A 7 -0.99 -14.71 15.69
C LEU A 7 -0.34 -15.51 14.58
N THR A 8 -1.06 -16.50 14.04
CA THR A 8 -0.62 -17.34 12.93
C THR A 8 -1.65 -17.27 11.79
N VAL A 9 -1.15 -17.20 10.56
CA VAL A 9 -1.98 -17.21 9.35
C VAL A 9 -1.41 -18.22 8.37
N GLU A 10 -2.27 -19.14 7.94
CA GLU A 10 -1.93 -20.19 6.99
C GLU A 10 -2.86 -20.15 5.77
N PHE A 11 -2.30 -20.37 4.59
CA PHE A 11 -3.04 -20.51 3.34
C PHE A 11 -2.59 -21.79 2.63
N GLY A 12 -3.51 -22.77 2.46
CA GLY A 12 -3.24 -23.95 1.68
C GLY A 12 -2.03 -24.76 2.12
N GLY A 13 -1.71 -24.80 3.43
CA GLY A 13 -0.56 -25.49 4.00
C GLY A 13 0.74 -24.67 4.02
N PHE A 14 0.69 -23.41 3.58
CA PHE A 14 1.81 -22.48 3.70
C PHE A 14 1.55 -21.49 4.83
N THR A 15 2.49 -21.41 5.79
CA THR A 15 2.42 -20.45 6.89
C THR A 15 2.94 -19.09 6.41
N LEU A 16 2.04 -18.11 6.32
CA LEU A 16 2.37 -16.74 5.91
C LEU A 16 2.88 -15.91 7.07
N LEU A 17 2.22 -16.02 8.23
CA LEU A 17 2.60 -15.35 9.47
C LEU A 17 2.67 -16.42 10.57
N ASP A 18 3.76 -16.42 11.35
CA ASP A 18 4.04 -17.46 12.34
C ASP A 18 4.23 -16.87 13.73
N HIS A 19 3.28 -17.14 14.63
CA HIS A 19 3.31 -16.79 16.06
C HIS A 19 3.67 -15.32 16.35
N LEU A 20 3.14 -14.37 15.57
CA LEU A 20 3.40 -12.95 15.76
C LEU A 20 2.87 -12.47 17.11
N SER A 21 3.71 -11.77 17.87
CA SER A 21 3.31 -11.15 19.13
C SER A 21 3.91 -9.76 19.23
N PHE A 22 3.04 -8.74 19.35
CA PHE A 22 3.44 -7.35 19.54
C PHE A 22 2.27 -6.54 20.10
N VAL A 23 2.57 -5.31 20.51
CA VAL A 23 1.58 -4.41 21.09
C VAL A 23 1.61 -3.08 20.36
N VAL A 24 0.43 -2.55 20.05
CA VAL A 24 0.25 -1.20 19.51
C VAL A 24 -0.24 -0.29 20.65
N ASN A 25 0.59 0.68 21.01
CA ASN A 25 0.29 1.61 22.12
C ASN A 25 -0.47 2.84 21.64
N LYS A 26 -1.03 3.61 22.59
CA LYS A 26 -1.63 4.90 22.27
C LYS A 26 -0.60 5.85 21.66
N LYS A 27 -0.98 6.54 20.57
CA LYS A 27 -0.16 7.48 19.81
C LYS A 27 1.00 6.85 19.05
N ASP A 28 1.08 5.50 18.97
CA ASP A 28 2.09 4.85 18.12
C ASP A 28 1.90 5.23 16.65
N ARG A 29 3.02 5.46 15.98
CA ARG A 29 3.10 5.71 14.54
C ARG A 29 4.06 4.69 13.95
N ILE A 30 3.48 3.68 13.36
CA ILE A 30 4.16 2.45 12.98
C ILE A 30 4.25 2.36 11.46
N ALA A 31 5.45 2.17 10.95
CA ALA A 31 5.68 1.68 9.60
C ALA A 31 5.65 0.15 9.62
N LEU A 32 4.78 -0.45 8.83
CA LEU A 32 4.77 -1.90 8.62
C LEU A 32 5.49 -2.21 7.31
N VAL A 33 6.67 -2.83 7.40
CA VAL A 33 7.55 -3.08 6.26
C VAL A 33 7.80 -4.57 6.06
N GLY A 34 8.25 -4.96 4.87
CA GLY A 34 8.54 -6.34 4.49
C GLY A 34 8.47 -6.52 2.99
N LYS A 35 8.93 -7.67 2.48
CA LYS A 35 8.84 -8.02 1.05
C LYS A 35 7.39 -8.02 0.56
N ASN A 36 7.20 -7.91 -0.77
CA ASN A 36 5.88 -8.12 -1.36
C ASN A 36 5.45 -9.58 -1.08
N GLY A 37 4.19 -9.75 -0.69
CA GLY A 37 3.68 -11.05 -0.28
C GLY A 37 4.03 -11.49 1.15
N ALA A 38 4.77 -10.70 1.94
CA ALA A 38 5.12 -11.03 3.33
C ALA A 38 3.93 -11.01 4.33
N GLY A 39 2.73 -10.63 3.88
CA GLY A 39 1.54 -10.62 4.74
C GLY A 39 1.18 -9.26 5.34
N LYS A 40 1.77 -8.14 4.86
CA LYS A 40 1.48 -6.78 5.37
C LYS A 40 -0.01 -6.43 5.31
N SER A 41 -0.62 -6.53 4.13
CA SER A 41 -2.07 -6.24 3.95
C SER A 41 -2.96 -7.23 4.69
N THR A 42 -2.53 -8.50 4.82
CA THR A 42 -3.23 -9.53 5.60
C THR A 42 -3.26 -9.14 7.08
N LEU A 43 -2.12 -8.70 7.63
CA LEU A 43 -2.04 -8.24 9.01
C LEU A 43 -2.92 -7.00 9.23
N LEU A 44 -2.92 -6.03 8.31
CA LEU A 44 -3.82 -4.87 8.39
C LEU A 44 -5.29 -5.27 8.38
N LYS A 45 -5.70 -6.22 7.52
CA LYS A 45 -7.08 -6.75 7.47
C LYS A 45 -7.47 -7.44 8.77
N ILE A 46 -6.56 -8.18 9.39
CA ILE A 46 -6.80 -8.83 10.68
C ILE A 46 -6.96 -7.79 11.79
N LEU A 47 -6.09 -6.77 11.84
CA LEU A 47 -6.21 -5.66 12.79
C LEU A 47 -7.51 -4.88 12.60
N ALA A 48 -8.00 -4.76 11.36
CA ALA A 48 -9.27 -4.13 11.03
C ALA A 48 -10.50 -5.03 11.35
N GLY A 49 -10.30 -6.28 11.75
CA GLY A 49 -11.38 -7.24 11.99
C GLY A 49 -12.04 -7.79 10.72
N LEU A 50 -11.47 -7.53 9.54
CA LEU A 50 -11.99 -7.98 8.25
C LEU A 50 -11.59 -9.41 7.89
N GLN A 51 -10.58 -9.94 8.58
CA GLN A 51 -10.09 -11.30 8.39
C GLN A 51 -9.75 -11.92 9.74
N GLN A 52 -10.09 -13.19 9.92
CA GLN A 52 -9.72 -13.94 11.12
C GLN A 52 -8.35 -14.60 10.94
N PRO A 53 -7.49 -14.63 11.95
CA PRO A 53 -6.27 -15.41 11.93
C PRO A 53 -6.58 -16.91 12.01
N THR A 54 -5.64 -17.77 11.61
CA THR A 54 -5.76 -19.22 11.76
C THR A 54 -5.67 -19.61 13.23
N SER A 55 -4.77 -18.96 13.99
CA SER A 55 -4.66 -19.10 15.45
C SER A 55 -4.11 -17.82 16.07
N GLY A 56 -4.14 -17.74 17.40
CA GLY A 56 -3.74 -16.54 18.15
C GLY A 56 -4.91 -15.62 18.44
N VAL A 57 -4.63 -14.53 19.14
CA VAL A 57 -5.65 -13.58 19.62
C VAL A 57 -5.24 -12.15 19.31
N VAL A 58 -6.19 -11.36 18.81
CA VAL A 58 -6.08 -9.90 18.69
C VAL A 58 -7.07 -9.27 19.67
N SER A 59 -6.53 -8.62 20.69
CA SER A 59 -7.31 -7.98 21.73
C SER A 59 -7.41 -6.48 21.45
N VAL A 60 -8.61 -6.02 21.10
CA VAL A 60 -8.95 -4.61 20.88
C VAL A 60 -9.91 -4.15 21.99
N PRO A 61 -9.66 -3.02 22.67
CA PRO A 61 -10.61 -2.48 23.64
C PRO A 61 -11.97 -2.19 23.00
N ARG A 62 -13.07 -2.42 23.73
CA ARG A 62 -14.45 -2.35 23.19
C ARG A 62 -14.81 -1.02 22.55
N ASP A 63 -14.26 0.09 23.06
CA ASP A 63 -14.59 1.44 22.61
C ASP A 63 -13.58 1.99 21.57
N THR A 64 -12.70 1.15 21.05
CA THR A 64 -11.68 1.58 20.08
C THR A 64 -12.24 1.52 18.66
N THR A 65 -12.25 2.65 17.98
CA THR A 65 -12.65 2.75 16.59
C THR A 65 -11.45 2.52 15.68
N ILE A 66 -11.59 1.62 14.71
CA ILE A 66 -10.54 1.29 13.73
C ILE A 66 -11.02 1.72 12.35
N GLY A 67 -10.19 2.50 11.67
CA GLY A 67 -10.39 2.86 10.29
C GLY A 67 -9.34 2.20 9.40
N TYR A 68 -9.76 1.60 8.31
CA TYR A 68 -8.87 0.90 7.37
C TYR A 68 -9.05 1.43 5.95
N LEU A 69 -7.94 1.79 5.30
CA LEU A 69 -7.88 2.11 3.87
C LEU A 69 -7.22 0.94 3.15
N PRO A 70 -7.97 0.13 2.38
CA PRO A 70 -7.39 -0.93 1.55
C PRO A 70 -6.76 -0.37 0.28
N GLN A 71 -5.91 -1.17 -0.35
CA GLN A 71 -5.23 -0.81 -1.61
C GLN A 71 -6.21 -0.63 -2.79
N GLN A 72 -7.34 -1.31 -2.79
CA GLN A 72 -8.39 -1.21 -3.82
C GLN A 72 -9.76 -1.07 -3.17
N MET A 73 -10.58 -0.17 -3.70
CA MET A 73 -11.95 0.05 -3.24
C MET A 73 -12.94 0.12 -4.39
N GLN A 74 -14.19 -0.23 -4.10
CA GLN A 74 -15.34 -0.01 -4.97
C GLN A 74 -16.25 1.01 -4.31
N LEU A 75 -16.46 2.16 -4.96
CA LEU A 75 -17.44 3.16 -4.57
C LEU A 75 -18.76 2.91 -5.28
N GLU A 76 -19.86 3.19 -4.61
CA GLU A 76 -21.17 3.29 -5.25
C GLU A 76 -21.26 4.64 -6.00
N ASP A 77 -21.41 4.58 -7.34
CA ASP A 77 -21.36 5.74 -8.24
C ASP A 77 -22.65 6.60 -8.25
N LYS A 78 -23.34 6.74 -7.10
CA LYS A 78 -24.67 7.37 -7.04
C LYS A 78 -24.70 8.76 -6.42
N ARG A 79 -23.56 9.22 -5.84
CA ARG A 79 -23.50 10.44 -5.04
C ARG A 79 -22.50 11.43 -5.60
N THR A 80 -22.59 12.69 -5.17
CA THR A 80 -21.55 13.68 -5.41
C THR A 80 -20.38 13.47 -4.44
N VAL A 81 -19.22 14.07 -4.74
CA VAL A 81 -18.03 14.02 -3.87
C VAL A 81 -18.37 14.48 -2.46
N ARG A 82 -19.10 15.61 -2.32
CA ARG A 82 -19.57 16.14 -1.04
C ARG A 82 -20.44 15.13 -0.30
N GLN A 83 -21.51 14.65 -0.94
CA GLN A 83 -22.42 13.68 -0.34
C GLN A 83 -21.75 12.40 0.11
N GLU A 84 -20.77 11.94 -0.67
CA GLU A 84 -20.02 10.74 -0.32
C GLU A 84 -19.10 10.99 0.89
N ALA A 85 -18.44 12.15 0.95
CA ALA A 85 -17.60 12.53 2.09
C ALA A 85 -18.44 12.79 3.36
N GLU A 86 -19.65 13.32 3.25
CA GLU A 86 -20.59 13.53 4.36
C GLU A 86 -21.01 12.25 5.06
N LEU A 87 -20.91 11.08 4.39
CA LEU A 87 -21.14 9.78 5.05
C LEU A 87 -20.18 9.52 6.22
N ALA A 88 -19.05 10.21 6.26
CA ALA A 88 -18.17 10.15 7.43
C ALA A 88 -18.85 10.62 8.71
N PHE A 89 -19.81 11.51 8.59
CA PHE A 89 -20.55 12.14 9.69
C PHE A 89 -21.94 11.52 9.91
N ALA A 90 -22.24 10.37 9.30
CA ALA A 90 -23.55 9.71 9.43
C ALA A 90 -23.97 9.53 10.91
N HIS A 91 -23.01 9.19 11.79
CA HIS A 91 -23.25 9.07 13.23
C HIS A 91 -23.64 10.39 13.91
N ILE A 92 -23.18 11.54 13.40
CA ILE A 92 -23.57 12.87 13.88
C ILE A 92 -25.01 13.14 13.47
N HIS A 93 -25.34 12.94 12.20
CA HIS A 93 -26.70 13.12 11.67
C HIS A 93 -27.72 12.18 12.35
N GLU A 94 -27.33 10.93 12.62
CA GLU A 94 -28.16 10.01 13.40
C GLU A 94 -28.41 10.52 14.82
N THR A 95 -27.39 11.10 15.46
CA THR A 95 -27.50 11.67 16.81
C THR A 95 -28.32 12.94 16.78
N GLU A 96 -28.14 13.86 15.83
CA GLU A 96 -28.97 15.03 15.59
C GLU A 96 -30.45 14.65 15.42
N ALA A 97 -30.72 13.68 14.52
CA ALA A 97 -32.07 13.19 14.31
C ALA A 97 -32.67 12.50 15.55
N ALA A 98 -31.85 11.89 16.41
CA ALA A 98 -32.31 11.31 17.68
C ALA A 98 -32.67 12.41 18.68
N VAL A 99 -31.86 13.47 18.79
CA VAL A 99 -32.14 14.62 19.64
C VAL A 99 -33.42 15.33 19.19
N GLU A 100 -33.61 15.53 17.88
CA GLU A 100 -34.84 16.14 17.36
C GLU A 100 -36.08 15.27 17.63
N ARG A 101 -35.99 13.96 17.54
CA ARG A 101 -37.07 13.02 17.87
C ARG A 101 -37.42 13.11 19.35
N LEU A 102 -36.43 13.09 20.23
CA LEU A 102 -36.61 13.22 21.68
C LEU A 102 -37.21 14.58 22.04
N ASN A 103 -36.77 15.66 21.40
CA ASN A 103 -37.36 16.99 21.59
C ASN A 103 -38.84 17.02 21.20
N ARG A 104 -39.26 16.43 20.09
CA ARG A 104 -40.65 16.33 19.69
C ARG A 104 -41.45 15.48 20.66
N GLU A 105 -40.92 14.33 21.06
CA GLU A 105 -41.58 13.44 22.04
C GLU A 105 -41.79 14.13 23.38
N LEU A 106 -40.80 14.86 23.89
CA LEU A 106 -40.91 15.65 25.13
C LEU A 106 -41.92 16.78 25.02
N ALA A 107 -42.01 17.45 23.85
CA ALA A 107 -42.97 18.54 23.63
C ALA A 107 -44.44 18.08 23.57
N GLU A 108 -44.69 16.83 23.17
CA GLU A 108 -46.04 16.23 23.07
C GLU A 108 -46.50 15.63 24.40
N ARG A 109 -45.62 15.50 25.40
CA ARG A 109 -45.94 14.89 26.71
C ARG A 109 -46.36 15.94 27.72
N SER A 110 -47.29 15.54 28.57
CA SER A 110 -47.78 16.36 29.69
C SER A 110 -47.52 15.76 31.08
N ASP A 111 -46.86 14.60 31.12
CA ASP A 111 -46.57 13.82 32.34
C ASP A 111 -45.19 14.17 32.91
N TYR A 112 -44.94 15.43 33.22
CA TYR A 112 -43.63 15.99 33.58
C TYR A 112 -42.97 15.35 34.80
N ASP A 113 -43.76 14.76 35.73
CA ASP A 113 -43.27 14.11 36.95
C ASP A 113 -43.05 12.60 36.79
N SER A 114 -43.22 12.04 35.60
CA SER A 114 -43.02 10.61 35.35
C SER A 114 -41.54 10.25 35.26
N GLU A 115 -41.19 9.07 35.76
CA GLU A 115 -39.83 8.50 35.63
C GLU A 115 -39.40 8.38 34.18
N THR A 116 -40.33 8.06 33.28
CA THR A 116 -40.10 7.98 31.83
C THR A 116 -39.75 9.34 31.22
N TYR A 117 -40.42 10.44 31.67
CA TYR A 117 -40.10 11.80 31.23
C TYR A 117 -38.69 12.22 31.63
N HIS A 118 -38.30 11.94 32.88
CA HIS A 118 -36.96 12.24 33.37
C HIS A 118 -35.88 11.43 32.60
N THR A 119 -36.12 10.15 32.31
CA THR A 119 -35.21 9.33 31.52
C THR A 119 -34.99 9.87 30.09
N LEU A 120 -36.07 10.40 29.47
CA LEU A 120 -35.96 11.02 28.13
C LEU A 120 -35.14 12.31 28.17
N ILE A 121 -35.30 13.15 29.21
CA ILE A 121 -34.50 14.37 29.42
C ILE A 121 -33.00 14.00 29.57
N GLU A 122 -32.69 13.06 30.46
CA GLU A 122 -31.31 12.62 30.67
C GLU A 122 -30.66 12.11 29.35
N ARG A 123 -31.41 11.31 28.58
CA ARG A 123 -30.95 10.81 27.29
C ARG A 123 -30.73 11.93 26.27
N MET A 124 -31.66 12.89 26.21
CA MET A 124 -31.55 14.06 25.32
C MET A 124 -30.33 14.90 25.68
N THR A 125 -30.14 15.18 27.00
CA THR A 125 -29.00 15.95 27.50
C THR A 125 -27.67 15.27 27.15
N THR A 126 -27.57 13.97 27.42
CA THR A 126 -26.37 13.18 27.08
C THR A 126 -26.03 13.22 25.58
N LEU A 127 -27.05 13.09 24.71
CA LEU A 127 -26.84 13.16 23.27
C LEU A 127 -26.48 14.58 22.80
N SER A 128 -27.08 15.62 23.40
CA SER A 128 -26.79 17.01 23.09
C SER A 128 -25.36 17.41 23.52
N GLU A 129 -24.94 17.00 24.72
CA GLU A 129 -23.56 17.19 25.18
C GLU A 129 -22.56 16.47 24.24
N ARG A 130 -22.88 15.26 23.79
CA ARG A 130 -22.08 14.54 22.85
C ARG A 130 -21.94 15.27 21.49
N LEU A 131 -23.02 15.85 20.96
CA LEU A 131 -23.00 16.67 19.75
C LEU A 131 -22.14 17.93 19.91
N GLN A 132 -22.22 18.61 21.07
CA GLN A 132 -21.37 19.77 21.37
C GLN A 132 -19.90 19.41 21.45
N LEU A 133 -19.54 18.28 22.07
CA LEU A 133 -18.16 17.79 22.16
C LEU A 133 -17.56 17.42 20.78
N ILE A 134 -18.39 16.93 19.88
CA ILE A 134 -17.97 16.58 18.51
C ILE A 134 -17.80 17.84 17.63
N GLY A 135 -18.32 19.00 18.07
CA GLY A 135 -18.21 20.25 17.31
C GLY A 135 -19.06 20.22 16.03
N ALA A 136 -20.31 19.77 16.14
CA ALA A 136 -21.25 19.58 15.01
C ALA A 136 -21.40 20.83 14.10
N THR A 137 -21.07 22.01 14.58
CA THR A 137 -21.11 23.27 13.80
C THR A 137 -19.92 23.48 12.86
N SER A 138 -18.85 22.69 12.97
CA SER A 138 -17.62 22.89 12.17
C SER A 138 -17.33 21.79 11.15
N TYR A 139 -18.16 20.72 11.06
CA TYR A 139 -17.88 19.58 10.21
C TYR A 139 -17.81 19.93 8.70
N GLN A 140 -18.60 20.92 8.25
CA GLN A 140 -18.55 21.36 6.86
C GLN A 140 -17.20 22.01 6.50
N ALA A 141 -16.68 22.84 7.41
CA ALA A 141 -15.36 23.46 7.20
C ALA A 141 -14.24 22.41 7.23
N GLU A 142 -14.37 21.38 8.05
CA GLU A 142 -13.42 20.29 8.11
C GLU A 142 -13.48 19.40 6.86
N LEU A 143 -14.68 19.09 6.37
CA LEU A 143 -14.91 18.39 5.12
C LEU A 143 -14.26 19.14 3.96
N GLU A 144 -14.55 20.45 3.83
CA GLU A 144 -13.97 21.28 2.77
C GLU A 144 -12.44 21.30 2.86
N ARG A 145 -11.88 21.52 4.05
CA ARG A 145 -10.42 21.52 4.26
C ARG A 145 -9.80 20.18 3.88
N THR A 146 -10.44 19.06 4.21
CA THR A 146 -9.94 17.72 3.92
C THR A 146 -9.98 17.43 2.42
N LEU A 147 -11.07 17.76 1.75
CA LEU A 147 -11.18 17.59 0.29
C LEU A 147 -10.18 18.46 -0.46
N LEU A 148 -10.06 19.75 -0.09
CA LEU A 148 -9.06 20.65 -0.68
C LEU A 148 -7.63 20.15 -0.47
N GLY A 149 -7.33 19.65 0.75
CA GLY A 149 -6.02 19.08 1.09
C GLY A 149 -5.68 17.83 0.28
N LEU A 150 -6.68 17.06 -0.12
CA LEU A 150 -6.52 15.88 -0.98
C LEU A 150 -6.58 16.24 -2.48
N GLY A 151 -6.57 17.55 -2.81
CA GLY A 151 -6.40 18.05 -4.17
C GLY A 151 -7.69 18.26 -4.96
N PHE A 152 -8.88 18.13 -4.36
CA PHE A 152 -10.14 18.50 -5.01
C PHE A 152 -10.26 20.01 -5.11
N ALA A 153 -10.79 20.50 -6.23
CA ALA A 153 -11.24 21.88 -6.34
C ALA A 153 -12.66 22.03 -5.76
N ARG A 154 -13.06 23.25 -5.39
CA ARG A 154 -14.43 23.49 -4.88
C ARG A 154 -15.51 23.10 -5.88
N ASP A 155 -15.25 23.32 -7.16
CA ASP A 155 -16.17 22.96 -8.25
C ASP A 155 -16.35 21.44 -8.40
N ASP A 156 -15.42 20.65 -7.87
CA ASP A 156 -15.52 19.17 -7.90
C ASP A 156 -16.50 18.62 -6.84
N PHE A 157 -16.82 19.39 -5.80
CA PHE A 157 -17.58 18.89 -4.66
C PHE A 157 -18.99 18.43 -5.02
N ASP A 158 -19.63 19.09 -5.96
CA ASP A 158 -20.99 18.78 -6.38
C ASP A 158 -21.05 17.90 -7.65
N ARG A 159 -19.89 17.47 -8.16
CA ARG A 159 -19.78 16.54 -9.28
C ARG A 159 -20.02 15.08 -8.83
N PRO A 160 -20.67 14.26 -9.68
CA PRO A 160 -20.88 12.84 -9.43
C PRO A 160 -19.55 12.08 -9.28
N THR A 161 -19.46 11.16 -8.32
CA THR A 161 -18.26 10.32 -8.12
C THR A 161 -17.94 9.44 -9.32
N ALA A 162 -18.94 9.10 -10.13
CA ALA A 162 -18.80 8.36 -11.38
C ALA A 162 -17.90 9.01 -12.43
N GLU A 163 -17.79 10.35 -12.42
CA GLU A 163 -16.96 11.10 -13.36
C GLU A 163 -15.46 11.04 -13.03
N PHE A 164 -15.12 10.55 -11.85
CA PHE A 164 -13.76 10.52 -11.36
C PHE A 164 -13.05 9.19 -11.63
N SER A 165 -11.76 9.26 -11.91
CA SER A 165 -10.92 8.06 -12.04
C SER A 165 -10.78 7.30 -10.72
N GLY A 166 -10.36 6.02 -10.78
CA GLY A 166 -10.15 5.19 -9.59
C GLY A 166 -9.26 5.84 -8.53
N GLY A 167 -8.21 6.57 -8.96
CA GLY A 167 -7.34 7.28 -8.04
C GLY A 167 -8.03 8.43 -7.28
N TRP A 168 -8.90 9.17 -7.95
CA TRP A 168 -9.70 10.20 -7.32
C TRP A 168 -10.76 9.62 -6.37
N ARG A 169 -11.38 8.50 -6.74
CA ARG A 169 -12.30 7.78 -5.86
C ARG A 169 -11.61 7.30 -4.59
N MET A 170 -10.36 6.83 -4.70
CA MET A 170 -9.56 6.46 -3.53
C MET A 170 -9.29 7.65 -2.60
N ARG A 171 -9.10 8.87 -3.15
CA ARG A 171 -8.97 10.09 -2.34
C ARG A 171 -10.26 10.43 -1.59
N ILE A 172 -11.45 10.18 -2.18
CA ILE A 172 -12.73 10.35 -1.48
C ILE A 172 -12.82 9.40 -0.29
N GLU A 173 -12.46 8.14 -0.46
CA GLU A 173 -12.45 7.17 0.64
C GLU A 173 -11.45 7.53 1.73
N LEU A 174 -10.26 8.00 1.33
CA LEU A 174 -9.28 8.52 2.28
C LEU A 174 -9.87 9.72 3.06
N ALA A 175 -10.55 10.66 2.37
CA ALA A 175 -11.22 11.78 3.02
C ALA A 175 -12.24 11.30 4.05
N LYS A 176 -13.14 10.37 3.69
CA LYS A 176 -14.13 9.76 4.61
C LYS A 176 -13.46 9.14 5.83
N LEU A 177 -12.38 8.42 5.61
CA LEU A 177 -11.64 7.77 6.68
C LEU A 177 -11.02 8.78 7.65
N LEU A 178 -10.38 9.85 7.14
CA LEU A 178 -9.76 10.90 7.94
C LEU A 178 -10.81 11.72 8.72
N LEU A 179 -11.94 12.02 8.09
CA LEU A 179 -13.06 12.76 8.70
C LEU A 179 -13.73 11.99 9.83
N ARG A 180 -13.77 10.64 9.77
CA ARG A 180 -14.27 9.80 10.87
C ARG A 180 -13.41 9.86 12.13
N ARG A 181 -12.14 10.30 12.01
CA ARG A 181 -11.18 10.41 13.12
C ARG A 181 -11.11 9.13 13.97
N PRO A 182 -10.87 7.94 13.41
CA PRO A 182 -10.80 6.72 14.20
C PRO A 182 -9.63 6.77 15.18
N ASP A 183 -9.71 6.04 16.29
CA ASP A 183 -8.60 5.92 17.25
C ASP A 183 -7.36 5.26 16.64
N VAL A 184 -7.57 4.32 15.72
CA VAL A 184 -6.54 3.59 15.01
C VAL A 184 -6.75 3.71 13.51
N LEU A 185 -5.78 4.25 12.82
CA LEU A 185 -5.77 4.45 11.37
C LEU A 185 -4.83 3.44 10.72
N LEU A 186 -5.39 2.54 9.92
CA LEU A 186 -4.65 1.52 9.17
C LEU A 186 -4.64 1.92 7.70
N LEU A 187 -3.46 2.22 7.15
CA LEU A 187 -3.29 2.71 5.78
C LEU A 187 -2.44 1.75 4.95
N ASP A 188 -3.01 1.24 3.87
CA ASP A 188 -2.31 0.38 2.91
C ASP A 188 -2.05 1.16 1.62
N GLU A 189 -0.81 1.60 1.39
CA GLU A 189 -0.33 2.38 0.25
C GLU A 189 -1.14 3.67 -0.03
N PRO A 190 -1.34 4.56 0.96
CA PRO A 190 -2.18 5.75 0.78
C PRO A 190 -1.62 6.77 -0.21
N THR A 191 -0.32 6.72 -0.51
CA THR A 191 0.39 7.67 -1.38
C THR A 191 0.24 7.37 -2.87
N ASN A 192 -0.17 6.15 -3.27
CA ASN A 192 -0.15 5.70 -4.66
C ASN A 192 -0.98 6.55 -5.63
N HIS A 193 -1.98 7.27 -5.13
CA HIS A 193 -2.89 8.07 -5.95
C HIS A 193 -2.84 9.56 -5.62
N LEU A 194 -1.90 9.98 -4.74
CA LEU A 194 -1.73 11.36 -4.33
C LEU A 194 -0.64 12.04 -5.15
N ASP A 195 -0.80 13.33 -5.38
CA ASP A 195 0.28 14.20 -5.85
C ASP A 195 1.10 14.73 -4.67
N ILE A 196 2.21 15.38 -4.96
CA ILE A 196 3.17 15.84 -3.95
C ILE A 196 2.50 16.78 -2.93
N GLU A 197 1.62 17.67 -3.36
CA GLU A 197 0.94 18.62 -2.45
C GLU A 197 -0.02 17.87 -1.52
N SER A 198 -0.79 16.92 -2.04
CA SER A 198 -1.68 16.08 -1.24
C SER A 198 -0.92 15.18 -0.26
N ILE A 199 0.26 14.66 -0.65
CA ILE A 199 1.15 13.90 0.25
C ILE A 199 1.63 14.78 1.40
N GLN A 200 2.11 15.99 1.12
CA GLN A 200 2.56 16.94 2.15
C GLN A 200 1.43 17.34 3.10
N TRP A 201 0.23 17.54 2.57
CA TRP A 201 -0.94 17.81 3.38
C TRP A 201 -1.28 16.62 4.30
N LEU A 202 -1.25 15.39 3.77
CA LEU A 202 -1.50 14.17 4.54
C LEU A 202 -0.44 13.96 5.64
N GLU A 203 0.84 14.23 5.35
CA GLU A 203 1.92 14.24 6.34
C GLU A 203 1.62 15.21 7.48
N HIS A 204 1.23 16.44 7.16
CA HIS A 204 0.87 17.45 8.14
C HIS A 204 -0.35 17.05 8.96
N PHE A 205 -1.39 16.53 8.31
CA PHE A 205 -2.59 16.02 8.97
C PHE A 205 -2.22 14.91 9.98
N MET A 206 -1.43 13.92 9.57
CA MET A 206 -0.99 12.87 10.47
C MET A 206 -0.08 13.40 11.58
N ALA A 207 0.76 14.40 11.32
CA ALA A 207 1.62 15.01 12.34
C ALA A 207 0.80 15.67 13.47
N THR A 208 -0.32 16.26 13.14
CA THR A 208 -1.19 16.98 14.10
C THR A 208 -2.25 16.09 14.76
N SER A 209 -2.56 14.93 14.17
CA SER A 209 -3.54 14.00 14.75
C SER A 209 -2.99 13.25 15.97
N SER A 210 -3.87 12.89 16.91
CA SER A 210 -3.52 12.10 18.10
C SER A 210 -3.74 10.60 17.93
N ASN A 211 -4.17 10.15 16.76
CA ASN A 211 -4.55 8.78 16.47
C ASN A 211 -3.32 7.87 16.42
N VAL A 212 -3.53 6.58 16.66
CA VAL A 212 -2.57 5.55 16.31
C VAL A 212 -2.56 5.38 14.79
N VAL A 213 -1.38 5.31 14.20
CA VAL A 213 -1.24 5.09 12.74
C VAL A 213 -0.41 3.84 12.50
N VAL A 214 -0.92 2.92 11.69
CA VAL A 214 -0.15 1.80 11.12
C VAL A 214 -0.16 1.97 9.60
N LEU A 215 1.01 2.16 9.03
CA LEU A 215 1.21 2.58 7.64
C LEU A 215 2.03 1.54 6.87
N VAL A 216 1.52 1.11 5.73
CA VAL A 216 2.28 0.44 4.68
C VAL A 216 2.47 1.44 3.55
N SER A 217 3.69 1.70 3.13
CA SER A 217 3.99 2.53 1.95
C SER A 217 5.33 2.15 1.34
N HIS A 218 5.49 2.44 0.05
CA HIS A 218 6.78 2.37 -0.67
C HIS A 218 7.49 3.73 -0.73
N ASP A 219 6.83 4.81 -0.33
CA ASP A 219 7.43 6.14 -0.24
C ASP A 219 8.24 6.29 1.05
N ARG A 220 9.57 6.26 0.91
CA ARG A 220 10.50 6.36 2.04
C ARG A 220 10.42 7.69 2.77
N ALA A 221 10.26 8.80 2.04
CA ALA A 221 10.16 10.12 2.63
C ALA A 221 8.90 10.23 3.48
N PHE A 222 7.77 9.78 2.94
CA PHE A 222 6.50 9.75 3.64
C PHE A 222 6.55 8.89 4.92
N ILE A 223 7.09 7.67 4.84
CA ILE A 223 7.26 6.81 6.02
C ILE A 223 8.12 7.52 7.08
N ASN A 224 9.27 8.04 6.69
CA ASN A 224 10.23 8.61 7.62
C ASN A 224 9.71 9.88 8.30
N ASN A 225 8.88 10.67 7.60
CA ASN A 225 8.25 11.88 8.13
C ASN A 225 7.07 11.56 9.06
N THR A 226 6.34 10.48 8.81
CA THR A 226 5.09 10.18 9.50
C THR A 226 5.21 9.15 10.62
N THR A 227 6.20 8.27 10.58
CA THR A 227 6.35 7.17 11.55
C THR A 227 7.55 7.35 12.48
N ARG A 228 7.51 6.67 13.63
CA ARG A 228 8.56 6.70 14.65
C ARG A 228 8.96 5.31 15.14
N ARG A 229 8.26 4.28 14.67
CA ARG A 229 8.48 2.88 15.00
C ARG A 229 8.30 2.06 13.74
N THR A 230 9.15 1.07 13.52
CA THR A 230 9.10 0.21 12.33
C THR A 230 8.91 -1.24 12.75
N LEU A 231 7.87 -1.86 12.24
CA LEU A 231 7.62 -3.30 12.36
C LEU A 231 7.97 -3.96 11.04
N GLU A 232 8.94 -4.86 11.04
CA GLU A 232 9.34 -5.63 9.87
C GLU A 232 8.75 -7.03 9.92
N ILE A 233 8.09 -7.45 8.83
CA ILE A 233 7.71 -8.85 8.62
C ILE A 233 8.77 -9.49 7.72
N GLU A 234 9.47 -10.49 8.24
CA GLU A 234 10.49 -11.26 7.53
C GLU A 234 10.34 -12.75 7.88
N LEU A 235 10.23 -13.62 6.86
CA LEU A 235 10.04 -15.08 7.02
C LEU A 235 8.89 -15.47 7.97
N GLY A 236 7.78 -14.75 7.90
CA GLY A 236 6.61 -14.99 8.74
C GLY A 236 6.73 -14.45 10.16
N HIS A 237 7.87 -13.94 10.59
CA HIS A 237 8.10 -13.39 11.92
C HIS A 237 8.06 -11.85 11.89
N ILE A 238 7.84 -11.24 13.06
CA ILE A 238 7.83 -9.80 13.23
C ILE A 238 9.03 -9.33 14.05
N TYR A 239 9.67 -8.25 13.57
CA TYR A 239 10.78 -7.58 14.26
C TYR A 239 10.37 -6.14 14.56
N ASP A 240 10.49 -5.76 15.81
CA ASP A 240 10.05 -4.46 16.32
C ASP A 240 11.24 -3.52 16.55
N TYR A 241 11.34 -2.47 15.74
CA TYR A 241 12.36 -1.43 15.85
C TYR A 241 11.71 -0.12 16.32
N LYS A 242 12.04 0.31 17.53
CA LYS A 242 11.55 1.56 18.13
C LYS A 242 12.28 2.78 17.58
N VAL A 243 12.49 2.82 16.28
CA VAL A 243 13.22 3.85 15.54
C VAL A 243 12.53 4.19 14.24
N LYS A 244 12.90 5.32 13.64
CA LYS A 244 12.42 5.74 12.32
C LYS A 244 12.96 4.83 11.22
N TYR A 245 12.36 4.95 10.03
CA TYR A 245 12.66 4.09 8.90
C TYR A 245 14.13 4.13 8.46
N ASP A 246 14.78 5.30 8.41
CA ASP A 246 16.18 5.40 7.99
C ASP A 246 17.14 4.71 8.97
N GLU A 247 16.90 4.86 10.27
CA GLU A 247 17.68 4.17 11.31
C GLU A 247 17.41 2.65 11.27
N TYR A 248 16.14 2.26 11.04
CA TYR A 248 15.77 0.85 10.84
C TYR A 248 16.58 0.20 9.71
N VAL A 249 16.74 0.87 8.57
CA VAL A 249 17.50 0.34 7.43
C VAL A 249 18.94 -0.01 7.83
N GLN A 250 19.57 0.80 8.67
CA GLN A 250 20.92 0.53 9.19
C GLN A 250 20.92 -0.66 10.15
N LEU A 251 20.03 -0.66 11.15
CA LEU A 251 19.91 -1.75 12.12
C LEU A 251 19.57 -3.09 11.46
N ARG A 252 18.71 -3.06 10.43
CA ARG A 252 18.39 -4.25 9.64
C ARG A 252 19.62 -4.80 8.94
N ARG A 253 20.44 -3.94 8.35
CA ARG A 253 21.69 -4.35 7.70
C ARG A 253 22.63 -5.02 8.69
N GLU A 254 22.86 -4.42 9.86
CA GLU A 254 23.70 -4.98 10.90
C GLU A 254 23.18 -6.34 11.40
N ARG A 255 21.87 -6.46 11.64
CA ARG A 255 21.24 -7.72 12.01
C ARG A 255 21.46 -8.81 10.96
N ARG A 256 21.27 -8.47 9.68
CA ARG A 256 21.49 -9.43 8.58
C ARG A 256 22.93 -9.89 8.47
N GLU A 257 23.87 -8.97 8.60
CA GLU A 257 25.30 -9.32 8.62
C GLU A 257 25.63 -10.27 9.78
N GLN A 258 25.04 -10.05 10.97
CA GLN A 258 25.20 -10.96 12.11
C GLN A 258 24.55 -12.33 11.85
N GLN A 259 23.35 -12.37 11.32
CA GLN A 259 22.65 -13.61 10.95
C GLN A 259 23.43 -14.40 9.90
N GLN A 260 23.95 -13.72 8.87
CA GLN A 260 24.74 -14.35 7.82
C GLN A 260 26.03 -14.98 8.40
N ARG A 261 26.75 -14.26 9.26
CA ARG A 261 27.94 -14.80 9.95
C ARG A 261 27.59 -15.99 10.85
N ALA A 262 26.48 -15.90 11.56
CA ALA A 262 26.01 -17.01 12.41
C ALA A 262 25.66 -18.25 11.56
N TYR A 263 24.98 -18.06 10.43
CA TYR A 263 24.67 -19.11 9.47
C TYR A 263 25.94 -19.76 8.91
N GLU A 264 26.88 -18.97 8.42
CA GLU A 264 28.15 -19.48 7.88
C GLU A 264 28.95 -20.30 8.91
N ASN A 265 29.01 -19.79 10.16
CA ASN A 265 29.64 -20.52 11.27
C ASN A 265 28.90 -21.81 11.57
N GLN A 266 27.58 -21.81 11.57
CA GLN A 266 26.78 -23.02 11.77
C GLN A 266 26.98 -24.02 10.64
N GLN A 267 26.98 -23.59 9.37
CA GLN A 267 27.23 -24.46 8.22
C GLN A 267 28.60 -25.11 8.30
N LYS A 268 29.63 -24.34 8.68
CA LYS A 268 30.99 -24.90 8.89
C LYS A 268 31.00 -25.94 10.00
N MET A 269 30.36 -25.67 11.13
CA MET A 269 30.27 -26.63 12.24
C MET A 269 29.51 -27.91 11.83
N LEU A 270 28.43 -27.78 11.06
CA LEU A 270 27.68 -28.91 10.53
C LEU A 270 28.55 -29.77 9.58
N ALA A 271 29.21 -29.12 8.62
CA ALA A 271 30.11 -29.80 7.67
C ALA A 271 31.27 -30.51 8.39
N ASP A 272 31.91 -29.86 9.37
CA ASP A 272 32.99 -30.49 10.16
C ASP A 272 32.48 -31.68 10.97
N THR A 273 31.25 -31.59 11.50
CA THR A 273 30.63 -32.69 12.26
C THR A 273 30.25 -33.86 11.37
N GLU A 274 29.67 -33.57 10.19
CA GLU A 274 29.34 -34.58 9.17
C GLU A 274 30.60 -35.29 8.66
N ALA A 275 31.64 -34.54 8.34
CA ALA A 275 32.94 -35.10 7.92
C ALA A 275 33.57 -35.99 9.00
N PHE A 276 33.45 -35.59 10.30
CA PHE A 276 33.90 -36.44 11.41
C PHE A 276 33.09 -37.73 11.48
N ILE A 277 31.77 -37.67 11.38
CA ILE A 277 30.88 -38.85 11.40
C ILE A 277 31.25 -39.79 10.24
N GLU A 278 31.39 -39.28 9.01
CA GLU A 278 31.72 -40.08 7.84
C GLU A 278 33.09 -40.79 7.98
N ARG A 279 34.12 -40.03 8.42
CA ARG A 279 35.49 -40.54 8.60
C ARG A 279 35.60 -41.66 9.65
N PHE A 280 34.79 -41.59 10.71
CA PHE A 280 34.88 -42.49 11.83
C PHE A 280 33.69 -43.47 11.97
N ARG A 281 32.75 -43.49 11.05
CA ARG A 281 31.50 -44.28 11.09
C ARG A 281 31.74 -45.75 11.27
N TYR A 282 32.82 -46.29 10.71
CA TYR A 282 33.14 -47.71 10.75
C TYR A 282 34.22 -48.09 11.77
N LYS A 283 34.69 -47.16 12.58
CA LYS A 283 35.70 -47.45 13.62
C LYS A 283 35.03 -47.75 14.96
N ALA A 284 35.11 -49.02 15.44
CA ALA A 284 34.50 -49.49 16.66
C ALA A 284 34.92 -48.66 17.88
N THR A 285 36.19 -48.25 17.98
CA THR A 285 36.74 -47.41 19.07
C THR A 285 36.14 -46.00 19.14
N LYS A 286 35.52 -45.53 18.08
CA LYS A 286 34.90 -44.20 18.00
C LYS A 286 33.37 -44.23 17.95
N ALA A 287 32.73 -45.43 18.02
CA ALA A 287 31.30 -45.60 17.90
C ALA A 287 30.47 -44.72 18.84
N VAL A 288 30.85 -44.62 20.11
CA VAL A 288 30.17 -43.79 21.11
C VAL A 288 30.27 -42.30 20.76
N GLN A 289 31.43 -41.81 20.30
CA GLN A 289 31.64 -40.44 19.89
C GLN A 289 30.84 -40.11 18.63
N VAL A 290 30.80 -41.00 17.63
CA VAL A 290 30.02 -40.86 16.43
C VAL A 290 28.52 -40.79 16.76
N GLN A 291 28.00 -41.67 17.60
CA GLN A 291 26.61 -41.65 18.02
C GLN A 291 26.24 -40.34 18.79
N SER A 292 27.13 -39.86 19.65
CA SER A 292 26.94 -38.59 20.34
C SER A 292 26.85 -37.41 19.37
N ARG A 293 27.73 -37.40 18.35
CA ARG A 293 27.74 -36.35 17.31
C ARG A 293 26.48 -36.40 16.43
N ILE A 294 26.00 -37.59 16.08
CA ILE A 294 24.73 -37.74 15.32
C ILE A 294 23.56 -37.18 16.13
N LYS A 295 23.49 -37.54 17.44
CA LYS A 295 22.44 -36.99 18.33
C LYS A 295 22.54 -35.45 18.48
N GLN A 296 23.74 -34.91 18.55
CA GLN A 296 23.97 -33.48 18.60
C GLN A 296 23.47 -32.82 17.32
N LEU A 297 23.81 -33.37 16.15
CA LEU A 297 23.41 -32.86 14.82
C LEU A 297 21.90 -32.85 14.63
N ALA A 298 21.21 -33.90 15.13
CA ALA A 298 19.76 -34.02 15.08
C ALA A 298 19.02 -32.99 15.98
N ARG A 299 19.70 -32.37 16.95
CA ARG A 299 19.14 -31.36 17.86
C ARG A 299 19.48 -29.92 17.46
N VAL A 300 20.31 -29.71 16.43
CA VAL A 300 20.68 -28.39 16.00
C VAL A 300 19.50 -27.77 15.23
N GLU A 301 18.94 -26.70 15.77
CA GLU A 301 18.02 -25.85 15.04
C GLU A 301 18.81 -25.14 13.93
N ARG A 302 18.39 -25.33 12.69
CA ARG A 302 19.05 -24.71 11.54
C ARG A 302 18.68 -23.24 11.48
N ILE A 303 19.69 -22.37 11.41
CA ILE A 303 19.48 -20.94 11.21
C ILE A 303 18.99 -20.76 9.77
N GLU A 304 17.79 -20.22 9.63
CA GLU A 304 17.26 -19.78 8.35
C GLU A 304 17.68 -18.34 8.11
N VAL A 305 18.29 -18.10 6.97
CA VAL A 305 18.62 -16.74 6.51
C VAL A 305 17.77 -16.49 5.27
N ASP A 306 17.01 -15.40 5.28
CA ASP A 306 16.30 -14.97 4.09
C ASP A 306 17.34 -14.71 2.98
N ALA A 307 17.26 -15.49 1.92
CA ALA A 307 18.11 -15.25 0.77
C ALA A 307 18.02 -13.77 0.40
N GLU A 308 19.17 -13.08 0.39
CA GLU A 308 19.16 -11.74 -0.16
C GLU A 308 18.50 -11.82 -1.51
N ASP A 309 17.56 -10.94 -1.75
CA ASP A 309 16.99 -10.75 -3.07
C ASP A 309 18.06 -10.06 -3.91
N THR A 310 19.16 -10.78 -4.09
CA THR A 310 20.27 -10.41 -4.95
C THR A 310 19.94 -10.65 -6.42
N ALA A 311 18.72 -11.10 -6.71
CA ALA A 311 18.18 -11.12 -8.07
C ALA A 311 18.07 -9.67 -8.57
N MET A 312 19.22 -9.03 -8.73
CA MET A 312 19.31 -7.84 -9.55
C MET A 312 18.90 -8.24 -10.95
N LEU A 313 17.79 -7.69 -11.40
CA LEU A 313 17.36 -7.83 -12.78
C LEU A 313 18.47 -7.30 -13.69
N HIS A 314 19.33 -8.18 -14.17
CA HIS A 314 20.35 -7.86 -15.17
C HIS A 314 19.72 -7.79 -16.56
N LEU A 315 18.77 -6.88 -16.74
CA LEU A 315 18.11 -6.67 -18.00
C LEU A 315 19.06 -5.95 -18.96
N ARG A 316 19.52 -6.64 -19.98
CA ARG A 316 20.23 -6.03 -21.10
C ARG A 316 19.27 -5.95 -22.28
N PHE A 317 18.84 -4.74 -22.60
CA PHE A 317 18.11 -4.53 -23.84
C PHE A 317 19.04 -4.78 -25.02
N PRO A 318 18.56 -5.46 -26.07
CA PRO A 318 19.33 -5.59 -27.31
C PRO A 318 19.62 -4.18 -27.86
N PRO A 319 20.80 -3.95 -28.47
CA PRO A 319 21.15 -2.66 -29.02
C PRO A 319 20.12 -2.24 -30.08
N ALA A 320 19.41 -1.16 -29.80
CA ALA A 320 18.51 -0.56 -30.77
C ALA A 320 19.30 0.22 -31.84
N PRO A 321 18.77 0.37 -33.06
CA PRO A 321 19.34 1.29 -34.02
C PRO A 321 19.56 2.66 -33.41
N ARG A 322 20.69 3.29 -33.67
CA ARG A 322 21.03 4.59 -33.08
C ARG A 322 20.02 5.65 -33.55
N SER A 323 19.27 6.23 -32.62
CA SER A 323 18.36 7.33 -32.90
C SER A 323 19.12 8.62 -33.23
N GLY A 324 18.42 9.58 -33.84
CA GLY A 324 18.91 10.94 -34.02
C GLY A 324 19.27 11.61 -32.69
N SER A 325 19.89 12.79 -32.76
CA SER A 325 20.28 13.56 -31.56
C SER A 325 19.09 14.11 -30.79
N TYR A 326 17.96 14.28 -31.42
CA TYR A 326 16.73 14.86 -30.91
C TYR A 326 15.58 13.85 -31.05
N PRO A 327 15.38 12.94 -30.12
CA PRO A 327 14.31 11.95 -30.18
C PRO A 327 12.90 12.53 -30.19
N VAL A 328 12.68 13.62 -29.49
CA VAL A 328 11.37 14.29 -29.42
C VAL A 328 11.59 15.80 -29.52
N ILE A 329 10.84 16.44 -30.39
CA ILE A 329 10.79 17.90 -30.55
C ILE A 329 9.34 18.32 -30.49
N ALA A 330 9.00 19.18 -29.55
CA ALA A 330 7.68 19.82 -29.42
C ALA A 330 7.84 21.32 -29.55
N GLU A 331 7.01 21.95 -30.40
CA GLU A 331 6.99 23.39 -30.65
C GLU A 331 5.57 23.89 -30.55
N HIS A 332 5.31 24.81 -29.62
CA HIS A 332 4.01 25.45 -29.40
C HIS A 332 2.85 24.47 -29.26
N LEU A 333 3.10 23.32 -28.63
CA LEU A 333 2.12 22.23 -28.48
C LEU A 333 1.02 22.64 -27.50
N THR A 334 -0.24 22.61 -27.98
CA THR A 334 -1.41 22.94 -27.16
C THR A 334 -2.47 21.87 -27.33
N LYS A 335 -3.03 21.40 -26.22
CA LYS A 335 -4.11 20.40 -26.20
C LYS A 335 -5.31 20.89 -25.44
N ARG A 336 -6.49 20.70 -26.05
CA ARG A 336 -7.80 20.97 -25.45
C ARG A 336 -8.71 19.76 -25.62
N TYR A 337 -9.67 19.58 -24.69
CA TYR A 337 -10.81 18.71 -24.82
C TYR A 337 -12.08 19.55 -24.72
N GLY A 338 -12.71 19.86 -25.86
CA GLY A 338 -13.76 20.88 -25.92
C GLY A 338 -13.23 22.22 -25.41
N ASP A 339 -13.89 22.81 -24.43
CA ASP A 339 -13.47 24.07 -23.79
C ASP A 339 -12.37 23.91 -22.74
N HIS A 340 -12.10 22.68 -22.29
CA HIS A 340 -11.10 22.43 -21.27
C HIS A 340 -9.68 22.44 -21.85
N LEU A 341 -8.88 23.43 -21.43
CA LEU A 341 -7.47 23.54 -21.76
C LEU A 341 -6.64 22.61 -20.86
N VAL A 342 -5.93 21.65 -21.45
CA VAL A 342 -5.08 20.70 -20.72
C VAL A 342 -3.66 21.27 -20.54
N PHE A 343 -3.05 21.71 -21.62
CA PHE A 343 -1.78 22.44 -21.62
C PHE A 343 -1.69 23.35 -22.86
N SER A 344 -0.94 24.43 -22.75
CA SER A 344 -0.75 25.42 -23.84
C SER A 344 0.71 25.73 -24.03
N ASP A 345 1.06 25.99 -25.30
CA ASP A 345 2.35 26.53 -25.75
C ASP A 345 3.58 25.74 -25.19
N ALA A 346 3.46 24.42 -25.08
CA ALA A 346 4.55 23.59 -24.62
C ALA A 346 5.63 23.47 -25.72
N THR A 347 6.81 24.03 -25.45
CA THR A 347 7.97 24.00 -26.35
C THR A 347 9.17 23.42 -25.62
N PHE A 348 9.67 22.27 -26.10
CA PHE A 348 10.89 21.64 -25.58
C PHE A 348 11.47 20.62 -26.56
N THR A 349 12.72 20.30 -26.33
CA THR A 349 13.45 19.28 -27.10
C THR A 349 14.09 18.28 -26.12
N ILE A 350 13.88 16.99 -26.35
CA ILE A 350 14.55 15.92 -25.61
C ILE A 350 15.76 15.47 -26.42
N HIS A 351 16.93 15.46 -25.79
CA HIS A 351 18.17 14.98 -26.40
C HIS A 351 18.35 13.48 -26.16
N ARG A 352 19.07 12.83 -27.04
CA ARG A 352 19.41 11.42 -26.85
C ARG A 352 20.24 11.20 -25.58
N GLY A 353 19.74 10.34 -24.71
CA GLY A 353 20.35 10.04 -23.40
C GLY A 353 19.75 10.80 -22.23
N ASP A 354 18.88 11.79 -22.51
CA ASP A 354 18.17 12.51 -21.45
C ASP A 354 17.24 11.57 -20.66
N LYS A 355 17.13 11.84 -19.38
CA LYS A 355 16.13 11.28 -18.48
C LYS A 355 15.24 12.43 -18.03
N VAL A 356 14.04 12.48 -18.53
CA VAL A 356 13.10 13.58 -18.33
C VAL A 356 11.97 13.14 -17.41
N ALA A 357 11.68 13.94 -16.38
CA ALA A 357 10.53 13.74 -15.51
C ALA A 357 9.47 14.82 -15.76
N PHE A 358 8.23 14.41 -16.01
CA PHE A 358 7.08 15.31 -16.06
C PHE A 358 6.47 15.42 -14.66
N VAL A 359 6.56 16.60 -14.05
CA VAL A 359 6.08 16.88 -12.70
C VAL A 359 4.92 17.87 -12.76
N GLY A 360 3.94 17.71 -11.92
CA GLY A 360 2.74 18.57 -11.81
C GLY A 360 1.62 17.87 -11.06
N LYS A 361 0.55 18.61 -10.76
CA LYS A 361 -0.65 18.09 -10.09
C LYS A 361 -1.35 17.01 -10.92
N ASN A 362 -2.21 16.25 -10.27
CA ASN A 362 -3.06 15.31 -11.00
C ASN A 362 -4.10 16.08 -11.81
N GLY A 363 -4.29 15.66 -13.07
CA GLY A 363 -5.17 16.36 -14.01
C GLY A 363 -4.46 17.36 -14.93
N GLU A 364 -3.21 17.80 -14.66
CA GLU A 364 -2.47 18.76 -15.48
C GLU A 364 -1.98 18.23 -16.84
N GLY A 365 -2.46 17.07 -17.26
CA GLY A 365 -2.20 16.58 -18.62
C GLY A 365 -0.89 15.84 -18.82
N LYS A 366 -0.15 15.44 -17.77
CA LYS A 366 1.11 14.66 -17.89
C LYS A 366 0.93 13.40 -18.76
N SER A 367 -0.08 12.60 -18.47
CA SER A 367 -0.39 11.39 -19.24
C SER A 367 -0.89 11.70 -20.64
N THR A 368 -1.67 12.78 -20.81
CA THR A 368 -2.12 13.27 -22.12
C THR A 368 -0.94 13.65 -23.00
N PHE A 369 0.05 14.32 -22.40
CA PHE A 369 1.26 14.71 -23.10
C PHE A 369 2.05 13.48 -23.59
N VAL A 370 2.26 12.48 -22.73
CA VAL A 370 2.91 11.22 -23.11
C VAL A 370 2.14 10.52 -24.23
N LYS A 371 0.80 10.50 -24.18
CA LYS A 371 -0.04 9.93 -25.24
C LYS A 371 0.05 10.69 -26.57
N CYS A 372 0.27 12.02 -26.54
CA CYS A 372 0.59 12.78 -27.75
C CYS A 372 1.93 12.32 -28.35
N ILE A 373 2.97 12.13 -27.53
CA ILE A 373 4.29 11.62 -27.98
C ILE A 373 4.13 10.23 -28.59
N MET A 374 3.29 9.37 -27.99
CA MET A 374 3.00 8.03 -28.51
C MET A 374 2.23 8.02 -29.83
N GLY A 375 1.60 9.15 -30.19
CA GLY A 375 0.71 9.22 -31.34
C GLY A 375 -0.70 8.64 -31.10
N GLU A 376 -1.03 8.29 -29.84
CA GLU A 376 -2.40 7.87 -29.47
C GLU A 376 -3.40 9.04 -29.54
N ILE A 377 -2.92 10.27 -29.32
CA ILE A 377 -3.70 11.49 -29.44
C ILE A 377 -3.07 12.33 -30.53
N ALA A 378 -3.78 12.48 -31.65
CA ALA A 378 -3.35 13.30 -32.79
C ALA A 378 -4.03 14.69 -32.84
N ASP A 379 -5.08 14.89 -32.04
CA ASP A 379 -5.84 16.15 -31.99
C ASP A 379 -5.16 17.12 -30.99
N TYR A 380 -4.21 17.90 -31.51
CA TYR A 380 -3.51 18.99 -30.82
C TYR A 380 -3.08 20.06 -31.83
N SER A 381 -2.84 21.25 -31.36
CA SER A 381 -2.21 22.34 -32.18
C SER A 381 -0.73 22.44 -31.84
N GLY A 382 0.04 23.03 -32.78
CA GLY A 382 1.50 23.06 -32.68
C GLY A 382 2.17 21.90 -33.44
N THR A 383 3.45 21.72 -33.19
CA THR A 383 4.24 20.67 -33.87
C THR A 383 4.83 19.71 -32.86
N LEU A 384 4.64 18.42 -33.10
CA LEU A 384 5.29 17.35 -32.36
C LEU A 384 5.95 16.39 -33.36
N ARG A 385 7.27 16.25 -33.27
CA ARG A 385 8.04 15.41 -34.19
C ARG A 385 8.89 14.41 -33.41
N LEU A 386 8.88 13.18 -33.90
CA LEU A 386 9.84 12.15 -33.49
C LEU A 386 11.07 12.24 -34.39
N GLY A 387 12.25 12.10 -33.79
CA GLY A 387 13.51 12.08 -34.51
C GLY A 387 13.68 10.84 -35.37
N HIS A 388 14.74 10.84 -36.18
CA HIS A 388 15.06 9.72 -37.06
C HIS A 388 15.39 8.45 -36.26
N ASN A 389 14.88 7.28 -36.68
CA ASN A 389 15.10 5.97 -36.06
C ASN A 389 14.67 5.88 -34.58
N VAL A 390 13.71 6.68 -34.12
CA VAL A 390 13.15 6.56 -32.78
C VAL A 390 12.14 5.42 -32.76
N ARG A 391 12.35 4.47 -31.84
CA ARG A 391 11.34 3.45 -31.47
C ARG A 391 10.87 3.73 -30.08
N ILE A 392 9.55 3.85 -29.89
CA ILE A 392 8.95 4.15 -28.62
C ILE A 392 8.52 2.85 -27.94
N GLY A 393 8.88 2.70 -26.67
CA GLY A 393 8.30 1.73 -25.75
C GLY A 393 7.48 2.50 -24.71
N TYR A 394 6.25 2.09 -24.49
CA TYR A 394 5.34 2.71 -23.52
C TYR A 394 4.95 1.73 -22.42
N PHE A 395 5.10 2.15 -21.20
CA PHE A 395 4.63 1.43 -20.03
C PHE A 395 3.57 2.28 -19.32
N ALA A 396 2.31 1.85 -19.42
CA ALA A 396 1.17 2.60 -18.91
C ALA A 396 0.95 2.33 -17.41
N GLN A 397 0.33 3.29 -16.72
CA GLN A 397 -0.04 3.16 -15.31
C GLN A 397 -1.02 1.99 -15.06
N ASN A 398 -1.93 1.71 -16.01
CA ASN A 398 -2.95 0.65 -15.91
C ASN A 398 -2.63 -0.53 -16.84
N GLN A 399 -1.36 -0.88 -16.97
CA GLN A 399 -0.93 -1.97 -17.87
C GLN A 399 -1.61 -3.30 -17.53
N ALA A 400 -1.85 -3.57 -16.24
CA ALA A 400 -2.52 -4.80 -15.78
C ALA A 400 -3.93 -4.97 -16.37
N GLN A 401 -4.67 -3.89 -16.60
CA GLN A 401 -6.02 -3.94 -17.20
C GLN A 401 -6.02 -4.31 -18.70
N LEU A 402 -4.87 -4.26 -19.35
CA LEU A 402 -4.72 -4.62 -20.76
C LEU A 402 -4.34 -6.09 -20.94
N LEU A 403 -4.04 -6.81 -19.85
CA LEU A 403 -3.66 -8.21 -19.88
C LEU A 403 -4.90 -9.11 -19.91
N ASP A 404 -4.79 -10.21 -20.65
CA ASP A 404 -5.81 -11.25 -20.68
C ASP A 404 -5.64 -12.18 -19.47
N GLU A 405 -6.51 -12.04 -18.48
CA GLU A 405 -6.47 -12.80 -17.22
C GLU A 405 -6.62 -14.32 -17.41
N THR A 406 -7.12 -14.77 -18.57
CA THR A 406 -7.33 -16.19 -18.87
C THR A 406 -6.06 -16.90 -19.33
N LYS A 407 -5.10 -16.14 -19.86
CA LYS A 407 -3.80 -16.64 -20.35
C LYS A 407 -2.81 -16.86 -19.23
N THR A 408 -1.85 -17.75 -19.45
CA THR A 408 -0.69 -17.90 -18.59
C THR A 408 0.30 -16.73 -18.78
N ILE A 409 1.18 -16.54 -17.81
CA ILE A 409 2.25 -15.55 -17.91
C ILE A 409 3.12 -15.85 -19.13
N PHE A 410 3.45 -17.12 -19.36
CA PHE A 410 4.23 -17.55 -20.51
C PHE A 410 3.53 -17.21 -21.84
N GLU A 411 2.26 -17.59 -22.01
CA GLU A 411 1.48 -17.31 -23.22
C GLU A 411 1.35 -15.81 -23.51
N THR A 412 1.22 -14.98 -22.47
CA THR A 412 1.14 -13.53 -22.60
C THR A 412 2.44 -12.95 -23.20
N ILE A 413 3.59 -13.44 -22.76
CA ILE A 413 4.88 -12.98 -23.29
C ILE A 413 5.17 -13.60 -24.67
N ASP A 414 4.81 -14.88 -24.90
CA ASP A 414 5.01 -15.54 -26.21
C ASP A 414 4.21 -14.86 -27.33
N TYR A 415 3.02 -14.32 -27.00
CA TYR A 415 2.20 -13.59 -27.96
C TYR A 415 2.88 -12.33 -28.52
N VAL A 416 3.68 -11.64 -27.70
CA VAL A 416 4.38 -10.41 -28.11
C VAL A 416 5.84 -10.64 -28.52
N ALA A 417 6.39 -11.81 -28.20
CA ALA A 417 7.77 -12.13 -28.46
C ALA A 417 8.04 -12.39 -29.96
N THR A 418 9.09 -11.78 -30.48
CA THR A 418 9.52 -11.95 -31.88
C THR A 418 10.96 -12.37 -31.97
N GLY A 419 11.30 -13.17 -32.99
CA GLY A 419 12.68 -13.60 -33.30
C GLY A 419 13.31 -14.41 -32.16
N ASP A 420 14.59 -14.14 -31.88
CA ASP A 420 15.39 -14.86 -30.87
C ASP A 420 14.89 -14.67 -29.42
N ILE A 421 14.01 -13.71 -29.18
CA ILE A 421 13.45 -13.47 -27.85
C ILE A 421 12.57 -14.65 -27.43
N ARG A 422 11.89 -15.29 -28.39
CA ARG A 422 11.03 -16.46 -28.14
C ARG A 422 11.73 -17.60 -27.44
N THR A 423 12.98 -17.85 -27.80
CA THR A 423 13.78 -18.90 -27.17
C THR A 423 14.24 -18.56 -25.76
N LYS A 424 14.22 -17.30 -25.38
CA LYS A 424 14.69 -16.75 -24.09
C LYS A 424 13.56 -16.34 -23.14
N ILE A 425 12.30 -16.63 -23.49
CA ILE A 425 11.14 -16.20 -22.66
C ILE A 425 11.27 -16.72 -21.23
N ARG A 426 11.62 -17.98 -21.01
CA ARG A 426 11.75 -18.56 -19.66
C ARG A 426 12.88 -17.91 -18.87
N ASP A 427 14.00 -17.56 -19.52
CA ASP A 427 15.11 -16.85 -18.87
C ASP A 427 14.69 -15.44 -18.47
N ILE A 428 13.95 -14.74 -19.35
CA ILE A 428 13.41 -13.41 -19.08
C ILE A 428 12.43 -13.48 -17.92
N LEU A 429 11.47 -14.41 -17.96
CA LEU A 429 10.50 -14.61 -16.88
C LEU A 429 11.19 -14.95 -15.56
N GLY A 430 12.22 -15.81 -15.59
CA GLY A 430 13.04 -16.11 -14.42
C GLY A 430 13.72 -14.88 -13.84
N ALA A 431 14.25 -13.99 -14.70
CA ALA A 431 14.84 -12.72 -14.26
C ALA A 431 13.81 -11.78 -13.60
N PHE A 432 12.53 -11.86 -14.00
CA PHE A 432 11.41 -11.15 -13.38
C PHE A 432 10.73 -11.94 -12.24
N MET A 433 11.39 -12.97 -11.69
CA MET A 433 10.90 -13.83 -10.60
C MET A 433 9.69 -14.73 -10.95
N PHE A 434 9.38 -14.90 -12.23
CA PHE A 434 8.38 -15.85 -12.73
C PHE A 434 9.03 -17.13 -13.27
N GLY A 435 10.08 -17.64 -12.59
CA GLY A 435 10.76 -18.87 -12.98
C GLY A 435 9.99 -20.15 -12.64
N GLY A 436 10.31 -21.25 -13.33
CA GLY A 436 9.73 -22.58 -13.09
C GLY A 436 8.21 -22.60 -13.27
N GLU A 437 7.50 -23.21 -12.33
CA GLU A 437 6.03 -23.34 -12.33
C GLU A 437 5.28 -21.99 -12.24
N ALA A 438 5.95 -20.94 -11.79
CA ALA A 438 5.33 -19.62 -11.73
C ALA A 438 4.97 -19.08 -13.11
N SER A 439 5.74 -19.41 -14.15
CA SER A 439 5.49 -18.99 -15.53
C SER A 439 4.20 -19.57 -16.14
N ASP A 440 3.74 -20.70 -15.61
CA ASP A 440 2.57 -21.42 -16.11
C ASP A 440 1.27 -21.02 -15.34
N LYS A 441 1.38 -20.13 -14.35
CA LYS A 441 0.21 -19.57 -13.65
C LYS A 441 -0.54 -18.60 -14.57
N LYS A 442 -1.86 -18.56 -14.40
CA LYS A 442 -2.70 -17.57 -15.09
C LYS A 442 -2.45 -16.16 -14.57
N VAL A 443 -2.54 -15.17 -15.47
CA VAL A 443 -2.40 -13.75 -15.11
C VAL A 443 -3.39 -13.34 -14.03
N GLY A 444 -4.65 -13.82 -14.10
CA GLY A 444 -5.69 -13.47 -13.14
C GLY A 444 -5.47 -13.95 -11.69
N VAL A 445 -4.47 -14.81 -11.42
CA VAL A 445 -4.12 -15.22 -10.03
C VAL A 445 -2.97 -14.40 -9.44
N LEU A 446 -2.41 -13.47 -10.21
CA LEU A 446 -1.37 -12.58 -9.71
C LEU A 446 -2.01 -11.48 -8.85
N SER A 447 -1.39 -11.19 -7.72
CA SER A 447 -1.71 -9.97 -6.96
C SER A 447 -1.25 -8.75 -7.76
N GLY A 448 -2.15 -7.80 -7.92
CA GLY A 448 -1.84 -6.52 -8.55
C GLY A 448 -0.82 -5.71 -7.76
#